data_22a77481fa68d93874bff68d371b9eca
#
_entry.id   22a77481fa68d93874bff68d371b9eca
#
_cell.length_a   1.000
_cell.length_b   1.000
_cell.length_c   1.000
_cell.angle_alpha   90.00
_cell.angle_beta   90.00
_cell.angle_gamma   90.00
#
_symmetry.space_group_name_H-M   'P 1'
#
loop_
_entity.id
_entity.type
_entity.pdbx_description
1 polymer ?
#
loop_
_entity_poly.entity_id
_entity_poly.type
_entity_poly.pdbx_seq_one_letter_code
_entity_poly.pdbx_strand_id
1 'polypeptide(L)'
;MKTQNLFYPVQRAVIGGYDIQAGISIETFSDKSYLYDWARIRFTRQFNGILSLNRGDEAEILMGYDGRLQTIFKGCVARQYNAATYKDEILIKDYTLKLEESRISGTFLDVTPQDLVQIGLASAGIGSAVLSAEGYAARPLVSIREQPVSEFLMYIDSLWGIRTTKAFQLGTFYWSEKPEQSEMYVLEYGNNIISLTRERGLWKLETVALPDLHH
;
A
#
# COMPACT_ATOMS: atom_id res chain seq x y z
N MET A 1 1.23 -2.12 29.43
CA MET A 1 0.09 -2.40 28.54
C MET A 1 -0.72 -1.11 28.42
N LYS A 2 -0.77 -0.47 27.27
CA LYS A 2 -1.61 0.72 27.06
C LYS A 2 -3.02 0.23 26.77
N THR A 3 -3.97 0.54 27.64
CA THR A 3 -5.38 0.30 27.38
C THR A 3 -5.85 1.35 26.39
N GLN A 4 -6.18 0.97 25.20
CA GLN A 4 -6.75 1.86 24.19
C GLN A 4 -8.27 1.87 24.32
N ASN A 5 -8.83 3.06 24.40
CA ASN A 5 -10.27 3.24 24.45
C ASN A 5 -10.80 3.24 23.01
N LEU A 6 -11.53 2.21 22.61
CA LEU A 6 -12.00 2.00 21.23
C LEU A 6 -13.42 2.54 21.01
N PHE A 7 -13.73 3.69 21.60
CA PHE A 7 -15.00 4.39 21.39
C PHE A 7 -14.86 5.48 20.35
N TYR A 8 -15.95 5.79 19.65
CA TYR A 8 -16.01 6.86 18.64
C TYR A 8 -14.99 6.68 17.49
N PRO A 9 -15.16 5.65 16.66
CA PRO A 9 -14.30 5.48 15.48
C PRO A 9 -14.42 6.66 14.54
N VAL A 10 -13.30 7.20 14.11
CA VAL A 10 -13.18 8.30 13.15
C VAL A 10 -12.40 7.83 11.95
N GLN A 11 -12.87 8.17 10.76
CA GLN A 11 -12.18 7.92 9.49
C GLN A 11 -12.00 9.23 8.74
N ARG A 12 -10.91 9.32 7.98
CA ARG A 12 -10.57 10.47 7.16
C ARG A 12 -9.87 9.99 5.90
N ALA A 13 -10.17 10.60 4.77
CA ALA A 13 -9.47 10.36 3.52
C ALA A 13 -8.98 11.67 2.94
N VAL A 14 -7.69 11.75 2.61
CA VAL A 14 -7.08 12.86 1.90
C VAL A 14 -6.73 12.37 0.50
N ILE A 15 -7.38 12.91 -0.54
CA ILE A 15 -7.28 12.37 -1.91
C ILE A 15 -7.22 13.55 -2.90
N GLY A 16 -6.17 13.63 -3.71
CA GLY A 16 -6.04 14.65 -4.73
C GLY A 16 -6.18 16.09 -4.19
N GLY A 17 -5.78 16.30 -2.92
CA GLY A 17 -5.92 17.58 -2.22
C GLY A 17 -7.26 17.80 -1.51
N TYR A 18 -8.24 16.91 -1.66
CA TYR A 18 -9.50 16.96 -0.90
C TYR A 18 -9.33 16.27 0.45
N ASP A 19 -9.83 16.92 1.51
CA ASP A 19 -9.88 16.38 2.87
C ASP A 19 -11.33 16.00 3.21
N ILE A 20 -11.59 14.70 3.35
CA ILE A 20 -12.93 14.15 3.48
C ILE A 20 -13.06 13.40 4.81
N GLN A 21 -13.92 13.88 5.69
CA GLN A 21 -14.08 13.35 7.05
C GLN A 21 -15.43 12.67 7.29
N ALA A 22 -16.38 12.85 6.39
CA ALA A 22 -17.73 12.28 6.52
C ALA A 22 -18.35 11.98 5.14
N GLY A 23 -19.40 11.17 5.14
CA GLY A 23 -20.10 10.80 3.91
C GLY A 23 -19.34 9.84 3.00
N ILE A 24 -18.41 9.07 3.56
CA ILE A 24 -17.64 8.04 2.87
C ILE A 24 -17.73 6.70 3.58
N SER A 25 -17.58 5.63 2.82
CA SER A 25 -17.35 4.27 3.33
C SER A 25 -16.02 3.80 2.77
N ILE A 26 -15.16 3.30 3.63
CA ILE A 26 -13.81 2.87 3.29
C ILE A 26 -13.69 1.36 3.50
N GLU A 27 -13.11 0.68 2.53
CA GLU A 27 -12.71 -0.72 2.59
C GLU A 27 -11.23 -0.80 2.18
N THR A 28 -10.40 -1.42 2.99
CA THR A 28 -8.99 -1.67 2.69
C THR A 28 -8.74 -3.18 2.61
N PHE A 29 -7.84 -3.58 1.73
CA PHE A 29 -7.44 -4.96 1.56
C PHE A 29 -5.93 -5.04 1.46
N SER A 30 -5.35 -5.95 2.24
CA SER A 30 -3.94 -6.31 2.18
C SER A 30 -3.79 -7.81 2.34
N ASP A 31 -2.98 -8.44 1.50
CA ASP A 31 -2.73 -9.88 1.50
C ASP A 31 -1.34 -10.18 0.95
N LYS A 32 -0.58 -11.01 1.65
CA LYS A 32 0.77 -11.45 1.25
C LYS A 32 0.83 -12.17 -0.10
N SER A 33 -0.31 -12.72 -0.55
CA SER A 33 -0.41 -13.46 -1.81
C SER A 33 -0.67 -12.57 -3.01
N TYR A 34 -1.05 -11.30 -2.79
CA TYR A 34 -1.33 -10.35 -3.84
C TYR A 34 -0.13 -9.42 -4.08
N LEU A 35 -0.01 -8.96 -5.32
CA LEU A 35 1.09 -8.09 -5.74
C LEU A 35 0.94 -6.65 -5.23
N TYR A 36 -0.24 -6.28 -4.74
CA TYR A 36 -0.55 -4.92 -4.29
C TYR A 36 -1.70 -4.92 -3.30
N ASP A 37 -1.64 -3.96 -2.41
CA ASP A 37 -2.74 -3.61 -1.52
C ASP A 37 -3.65 -2.59 -2.18
N TRP A 38 -4.93 -2.58 -1.80
CA TRP A 38 -5.88 -1.63 -2.34
C TRP A 38 -6.83 -1.11 -1.28
N ALA A 39 -7.39 0.06 -1.57
CA ALA A 39 -8.50 0.62 -0.82
C ALA A 39 -9.62 1.04 -1.79
N ARG A 40 -10.84 0.88 -1.34
CA ARG A 40 -12.05 1.30 -2.03
C ARG A 40 -12.77 2.32 -1.19
N ILE A 41 -13.11 3.45 -1.79
CA ILE A 41 -13.90 4.49 -1.14
C ILE A 41 -15.18 4.69 -1.92
N ARG A 42 -16.31 4.59 -1.21
CA ARG A 42 -17.64 4.94 -1.72
C ARG A 42 -18.08 6.26 -1.13
N PHE A 43 -18.62 7.12 -1.99
CA PHE A 43 -19.05 8.45 -1.62
C PHE A 43 -20.58 8.53 -1.56
N THR A 44 -21.09 9.31 -0.63
CA THR A 44 -22.51 9.69 -0.64
C THR A 44 -22.77 10.70 -1.77
N ARG A 45 -24.05 10.84 -2.16
CA ARG A 45 -24.47 11.72 -3.27
C ARG A 45 -24.10 13.19 -3.10
N GLN A 46 -23.82 13.64 -1.88
CA GLN A 46 -23.39 15.01 -1.60
C GLN A 46 -22.08 15.41 -2.31
N PHE A 47 -21.26 14.44 -2.70
CA PHE A 47 -20.00 14.69 -3.39
C PHE A 47 -20.13 14.74 -4.90
N ASN A 48 -21.31 14.52 -5.44
CA ASN A 48 -21.55 14.56 -6.89
C ASN A 48 -21.23 15.94 -7.46
N GLY A 49 -20.34 15.97 -8.46
CA GLY A 49 -19.90 17.20 -9.13
C GLY A 49 -18.95 18.08 -8.30
N ILE A 50 -18.61 17.68 -7.06
CA ILE A 50 -17.68 18.42 -6.20
C ILE A 50 -16.25 17.86 -6.35
N LEU A 51 -16.11 16.53 -6.35
CA LEU A 51 -14.81 15.89 -6.45
C LEU A 51 -14.37 15.74 -7.91
N SER A 52 -13.19 16.25 -8.22
CA SER A 52 -12.50 16.03 -9.49
C SER A 52 -11.20 15.27 -9.22
N LEU A 53 -11.29 13.94 -9.25
CA LEU A 53 -10.18 13.05 -8.97
C LEU A 53 -9.68 12.43 -10.28
N ASN A 54 -8.37 12.34 -10.42
CA ASN A 54 -7.72 11.76 -11.59
C ASN A 54 -6.96 10.49 -11.20
N ARG A 55 -6.71 9.64 -12.19
CA ARG A 55 -5.80 8.53 -12.02
C ARG A 55 -4.40 9.06 -11.66
N GLY A 56 -3.76 8.46 -10.66
CA GLY A 56 -2.45 8.90 -10.15
C GLY A 56 -2.52 9.91 -9.00
N ASP A 57 -3.68 10.52 -8.72
CA ASP A 57 -3.84 11.40 -7.56
C ASP A 57 -3.49 10.64 -6.28
N GLU A 58 -2.66 11.23 -5.44
CA GLU A 58 -2.26 10.62 -4.17
C GLU A 58 -3.42 10.55 -3.19
N ALA A 59 -3.44 9.47 -2.43
CA ALA A 59 -4.45 9.20 -1.44
C ALA A 59 -3.83 8.68 -0.14
N GLU A 60 -4.30 9.22 0.97
CA GLU A 60 -3.98 8.80 2.32
C GLU A 60 -5.28 8.54 3.08
N ILE A 61 -5.37 7.37 3.70
CA ILE A 61 -6.51 6.97 4.51
C ILE A 61 -6.06 6.89 5.96
N LEU A 62 -6.80 7.57 6.82
CA LEU A 62 -6.57 7.62 8.24
C LEU A 62 -7.77 7.05 8.98
N MET A 63 -7.49 6.32 10.05
CA MET A 63 -8.51 5.81 10.96
C MET A 63 -8.00 5.92 12.39
N GLY A 64 -8.92 6.00 13.34
CA GLY A 64 -8.58 6.05 14.75
C GLY A 64 -9.78 6.19 15.65
N TYR A 65 -9.51 6.45 16.92
CA TYR A 65 -10.50 6.60 17.96
C TYR A 65 -10.22 7.87 18.76
N ASP A 66 -11.28 8.47 19.31
CA ASP A 66 -11.19 9.67 20.17
C ASP A 66 -10.35 10.82 19.53
N GLY A 67 -10.46 10.98 18.20
CA GLY A 67 -9.75 12.02 17.47
C GLY A 67 -8.25 11.74 17.22
N ARG A 68 -7.73 10.60 17.64
CA ARG A 68 -6.37 10.16 17.34
C ARG A 68 -6.35 9.35 16.05
N LEU A 69 -6.06 10.03 14.96
CA LEU A 69 -6.00 9.42 13.64
C LEU A 69 -4.59 8.91 13.35
N GLN A 70 -4.55 7.71 12.76
CA GLN A 70 -3.32 7.12 12.23
C GLN A 70 -3.54 6.77 10.77
N THR A 71 -2.50 6.88 9.96
CA THR A 71 -2.53 6.45 8.57
C THR A 71 -2.59 4.93 8.51
N ILE A 72 -3.62 4.40 7.86
CA ILE A 72 -3.79 2.96 7.67
C ILE A 72 -3.51 2.53 6.23
N PHE A 73 -3.53 3.47 5.28
CA PHE A 73 -3.26 3.18 3.86
C PHE A 73 -2.72 4.41 3.14
N LYS A 74 -1.75 4.20 2.24
CA LYS A 74 -1.25 5.20 1.28
C LYS A 74 -1.17 4.61 -0.11
N GLY A 75 -1.56 5.39 -1.12
CA GLY A 75 -1.51 4.95 -2.50
C GLY A 75 -1.93 6.04 -3.47
N CYS A 76 -2.35 5.62 -4.66
CA CYS A 76 -2.82 6.51 -5.71
C CYS A 76 -4.16 6.03 -6.27
N VAL A 77 -4.98 6.97 -6.73
CA VAL A 77 -6.24 6.66 -7.42
C VAL A 77 -5.94 5.83 -8.67
N ALA A 78 -6.38 4.58 -8.68
CA ALA A 78 -6.15 3.66 -9.78
C ALA A 78 -7.32 3.67 -10.77
N ARG A 79 -8.54 3.80 -10.28
CA ARG A 79 -9.75 3.78 -11.09
C ARG A 79 -10.87 4.57 -10.44
N GLN A 80 -11.57 5.34 -11.25
CA GLN A 80 -12.86 5.91 -10.90
C GLN A 80 -13.95 5.07 -11.54
N TYR A 81 -14.95 4.69 -10.77
CA TYR A 81 -16.16 4.09 -11.31
C TYR A 81 -17.17 5.22 -11.58
N ASN A 82 -17.36 5.51 -12.85
CA ASN A 82 -18.47 6.34 -13.27
C ASN A 82 -19.64 5.40 -13.60
N ALA A 83 -20.60 5.24 -12.72
CA ALA A 83 -21.96 5.04 -13.21
C ALA A 83 -22.31 6.29 -14.03
N ALA A 84 -23.05 6.16 -15.11
CA ALA A 84 -23.25 7.22 -16.13
C ALA A 84 -23.69 8.59 -15.60
N THR A 85 -23.92 8.72 -14.31
CA THR A 85 -24.36 9.94 -13.61
C THR A 85 -23.72 10.17 -12.22
N TYR A 86 -23.00 9.18 -11.63
CA TYR A 86 -22.51 9.29 -10.26
C TYR A 86 -21.09 8.74 -10.14
N LYS A 87 -20.15 9.58 -9.73
CA LYS A 87 -18.83 9.15 -9.24
C LYS A 87 -18.99 8.74 -7.78
N ASP A 88 -19.52 7.56 -7.55
CA ASP A 88 -19.83 7.09 -6.20
C ASP A 88 -18.77 6.18 -5.60
N GLU A 89 -17.82 5.71 -6.41
CA GLU A 89 -16.75 4.82 -5.94
C GLU A 89 -15.41 5.11 -6.65
N ILE A 90 -14.32 5.03 -5.89
CA ILE A 90 -12.96 5.02 -6.41
C ILE A 90 -12.20 3.81 -5.88
N LEU A 91 -11.27 3.30 -6.67
CA LEU A 91 -10.28 2.32 -6.27
C LEU A 91 -8.93 3.02 -6.15
N ILE A 92 -8.29 2.86 -5.00
CA ILE A 92 -6.94 3.32 -4.72
C ILE A 92 -6.06 2.08 -4.66
N LYS A 93 -4.91 2.12 -5.30
CA LYS A 93 -3.88 1.09 -5.26
C LYS A 93 -2.68 1.66 -4.50
N ASP A 94 -1.95 0.82 -3.79
CA ASP A 94 -0.69 1.26 -3.20
C ASP A 94 0.28 1.80 -4.27
N TYR A 95 1.49 2.19 -3.90
CA TYR A 95 2.43 2.78 -4.87
C TYR A 95 2.97 1.78 -5.92
N THR A 96 2.52 0.53 -5.92
CA THR A 96 2.73 -0.38 -7.05
C THR A 96 2.18 0.21 -8.34
N LEU A 97 1.12 1.03 -8.27
CA LEU A 97 0.62 1.75 -9.44
C LEU A 97 1.70 2.62 -10.09
N LYS A 98 2.51 3.33 -9.30
CA LYS A 98 3.62 4.14 -9.81
C LYS A 98 4.68 3.28 -10.50
N LEU A 99 4.97 2.07 -9.94
CA LEU A 99 5.91 1.13 -10.56
C LEU A 99 5.41 0.59 -11.90
N GLU A 100 4.11 0.36 -12.02
CA GLU A 100 3.50 -0.14 -13.25
C GLU A 100 3.44 0.91 -14.36
N GLU A 101 3.23 2.17 -14.00
CA GLU A 101 3.10 3.27 -14.95
C GLU A 101 4.44 3.88 -15.36
N SER A 102 5.44 3.81 -14.51
CA SER A 102 6.78 4.34 -14.80
C SER A 102 7.59 3.37 -15.62
N ARG A 103 8.41 3.91 -16.51
CA ARG A 103 9.31 3.13 -17.37
C ARG A 103 10.76 3.51 -17.13
N ILE A 104 11.62 2.52 -17.26
CA ILE A 104 13.06 2.69 -17.13
C ILE A 104 13.78 2.28 -18.42
N SER A 105 14.79 3.04 -18.79
CA SER A 105 15.75 2.72 -19.85
C SER A 105 17.12 3.16 -19.40
N GLY A 106 18.13 2.36 -19.69
CA GLY A 106 19.51 2.71 -19.37
C GLY A 106 20.47 1.56 -19.52
N THR A 107 21.75 1.90 -19.45
CA THR A 107 22.85 0.96 -19.35
C THR A 107 23.61 1.29 -18.08
N PHE A 108 23.72 0.32 -17.21
CA PHE A 108 24.27 0.44 -15.87
C PHE A 108 25.54 -0.40 -15.79
N LEU A 109 26.62 0.16 -15.23
CA LEU A 109 27.93 -0.47 -15.11
C LEU A 109 28.23 -0.77 -13.63
N ASP A 110 28.82 -1.93 -13.37
CA ASP A 110 29.30 -2.37 -12.05
C ASP A 110 28.23 -2.21 -10.95
N VAL A 111 27.01 -2.68 -11.20
CA VAL A 111 25.84 -2.48 -10.35
C VAL A 111 25.47 -3.71 -9.56
N THR A 112 25.04 -3.50 -8.31
CA THR A 112 24.39 -4.49 -7.45
C THR A 112 22.87 -4.50 -7.68
N PRO A 113 22.14 -5.54 -7.24
CA PRO A 113 20.68 -5.51 -7.32
C PRO A 113 20.07 -4.35 -6.52
N GLN A 114 20.65 -3.98 -5.38
CA GLN A 114 20.19 -2.85 -4.58
C GLN A 114 20.29 -1.52 -5.32
N ASP A 115 21.42 -1.30 -6.04
CA ASP A 115 21.59 -0.09 -6.86
C ASP A 115 20.50 0.01 -7.91
N LEU A 116 20.22 -1.10 -8.61
CA LEU A 116 19.18 -1.14 -9.64
C LEU A 116 17.77 -0.94 -9.06
N VAL A 117 17.49 -1.52 -7.89
CA VAL A 117 16.21 -1.31 -7.20
C VAL A 117 16.06 0.18 -6.86
N GLN A 118 17.08 0.82 -6.29
CA GLN A 118 17.03 2.26 -5.97
C GLN A 118 16.80 3.12 -7.22
N ILE A 119 17.50 2.83 -8.32
CA ILE A 119 17.34 3.54 -9.59
C ILE A 119 15.90 3.36 -10.12
N GLY A 120 15.37 2.14 -10.08
CA GLY A 120 14.00 1.84 -10.48
C GLY A 120 12.98 2.62 -9.64
N LEU A 121 13.11 2.60 -8.33
CA LEU A 121 12.23 3.33 -7.41
C LEU A 121 12.30 4.84 -7.65
N ALA A 122 13.51 5.38 -7.81
CA ALA A 122 13.70 6.81 -8.10
C ALA A 122 13.01 7.20 -9.42
N SER A 123 13.10 6.37 -10.47
CA SER A 123 12.42 6.62 -11.75
C SER A 123 10.90 6.61 -11.64
N ALA A 124 10.35 5.90 -10.65
CA ALA A 124 8.93 5.88 -10.33
C ALA A 124 8.51 6.95 -9.30
N GLY A 125 9.43 7.83 -8.88
CA GLY A 125 9.16 8.87 -7.90
C GLY A 125 8.93 8.34 -6.48
N ILE A 126 9.48 7.16 -6.15
CA ILE A 126 9.39 6.55 -4.82
C ILE A 126 10.67 6.88 -4.05
N GLY A 127 10.55 7.73 -3.03
CA GLY A 127 11.68 8.23 -2.24
C GLY A 127 11.96 7.46 -0.94
N SER A 128 11.07 6.56 -0.51
CA SER A 128 11.23 5.81 0.73
C SER A 128 11.32 4.32 0.45
N ALA A 129 12.46 3.70 0.81
CA ALA A 129 12.67 2.27 0.63
C ALA A 129 13.57 1.69 1.73
N VAL A 130 13.29 0.46 2.11
CA VAL A 130 14.13 -0.38 2.96
C VAL A 130 14.55 -1.59 2.14
N LEU A 131 15.85 -1.72 1.89
CA LEU A 131 16.42 -2.76 1.07
C LEU A 131 17.21 -3.74 1.91
N SER A 132 17.22 -5.00 1.51
CA SER A 132 18.04 -6.02 2.15
C SER A 132 19.51 -5.62 2.24
N ALA A 133 20.09 -5.85 3.41
CA ALA A 133 21.52 -5.67 3.65
C ALA A 133 22.37 -6.84 3.11
N GLU A 134 21.76 -7.86 2.51
CA GLU A 134 22.46 -8.99 1.93
C GLU A 134 23.40 -8.54 0.81
N GLY A 135 24.65 -8.99 0.86
CA GLY A 135 25.66 -8.65 -0.13
C GLY A 135 25.55 -9.51 -1.39
N TYR A 136 25.40 -8.86 -2.54
CA TYR A 136 25.38 -9.52 -3.85
C TYR A 136 26.57 -9.05 -4.69
N ALA A 137 27.10 -9.95 -5.53
CA ALA A 137 28.16 -9.60 -6.47
C ALA A 137 27.63 -8.59 -7.51
N ALA A 138 28.40 -7.55 -7.79
CA ALA A 138 28.09 -6.61 -8.83
C ALA A 138 28.15 -7.27 -10.22
N ARG A 139 27.29 -6.83 -11.11
CA ARG A 139 27.35 -7.18 -12.54
C ARG A 139 28.02 -6.07 -13.33
N PRO A 140 28.95 -6.42 -14.22
CA PRO A 140 29.71 -5.41 -14.97
C PRO A 140 28.84 -4.58 -15.92
N LEU A 141 27.73 -5.14 -16.40
CA LEU A 141 26.83 -4.44 -17.33
C LEU A 141 25.41 -4.99 -17.23
N VAL A 142 24.45 -4.09 -17.08
CA VAL A 142 23.01 -4.36 -17.21
C VAL A 142 22.39 -3.33 -18.13
N SER A 143 21.72 -3.76 -19.21
CA SER A 143 21.06 -2.87 -20.17
C SER A 143 19.56 -3.14 -20.22
N ILE A 144 18.77 -2.08 -20.11
CA ILE A 144 17.29 -2.12 -20.05
C ILE A 144 16.74 -1.14 -21.07
N ARG A 145 15.64 -1.51 -21.71
CA ARG A 145 14.98 -0.67 -22.70
C ARG A 145 13.47 -0.64 -22.46
N GLU A 146 12.95 0.56 -22.16
CA GLU A 146 11.52 0.87 -22.06
C GLU A 146 10.69 -0.15 -21.26
N GLN A 147 11.23 -0.63 -20.14
CA GLN A 147 10.58 -1.63 -19.30
C GLN A 147 9.78 -0.96 -18.19
N PRO A 148 8.56 -1.40 -17.87
CA PRO A 148 7.87 -1.00 -16.64
C PRO A 148 8.72 -1.29 -15.41
N VAL A 149 8.76 -0.38 -14.45
CA VAL A 149 9.60 -0.56 -13.25
C VAL A 149 9.20 -1.80 -12.47
N SER A 150 7.91 -2.12 -12.41
CA SER A 150 7.41 -3.35 -11.77
C SER A 150 8.02 -4.63 -12.39
N GLU A 151 8.09 -4.71 -13.71
CA GLU A 151 8.73 -5.82 -14.43
C GLU A 151 10.25 -5.80 -14.27
N PHE A 152 10.84 -4.61 -14.26
CA PHE A 152 12.27 -4.45 -14.02
C PHE A 152 12.70 -4.99 -12.67
N LEU A 153 11.92 -4.74 -11.61
CA LEU A 153 12.19 -5.31 -10.29
C LEU A 153 12.13 -6.85 -10.26
N MET A 154 11.26 -7.46 -11.07
CA MET A 154 11.24 -8.92 -11.25
C MET A 154 12.42 -9.41 -12.09
N TYR A 155 12.82 -8.64 -13.09
CA TYR A 155 13.98 -8.95 -13.92
C TYR A 155 15.30 -8.95 -13.12
N ILE A 156 15.44 -8.05 -12.14
CA ILE A 156 16.58 -8.06 -11.20
C ILE A 156 16.68 -9.41 -10.49
N ASP A 157 15.58 -9.95 -9.99
CA ASP A 157 15.57 -11.26 -9.34
C ASP A 157 16.10 -12.35 -10.28
N SER A 158 15.67 -12.35 -11.53
CA SER A 158 16.11 -13.32 -12.52
C SER A 158 17.59 -13.17 -12.89
N LEU A 159 18.11 -11.95 -12.94
CA LEU A 159 19.50 -11.68 -13.25
C LEU A 159 20.45 -12.25 -12.19
N TRP A 160 20.12 -12.14 -10.91
CA TRP A 160 20.95 -12.67 -9.82
C TRP A 160 20.56 -14.07 -9.36
N GLY A 161 19.49 -14.66 -9.91
CA GLY A 161 18.97 -15.96 -9.47
C GLY A 161 18.45 -15.94 -8.04
N ILE A 162 17.92 -14.83 -7.59
CA ILE A 162 17.41 -14.59 -6.25
C ILE A 162 15.88 -14.59 -6.24
N ARG A 163 15.31 -14.76 -5.05
CA ARG A 163 13.86 -14.57 -4.82
C ARG A 163 13.69 -13.52 -3.74
N THR A 164 13.15 -12.40 -4.12
CA THR A 164 12.91 -11.28 -3.20
C THR A 164 11.43 -11.08 -2.93
N THR A 165 11.12 -10.69 -1.70
CA THR A 165 9.79 -10.15 -1.38
C THR A 165 9.77 -8.66 -1.71
N LYS A 166 8.63 -8.20 -2.20
CA LYS A 166 8.40 -6.79 -2.57
C LYS A 166 7.05 -6.38 -2.04
N ALA A 167 7.02 -5.35 -1.21
CA ALA A 167 5.78 -4.87 -0.61
C ALA A 167 5.86 -3.37 -0.34
N PHE A 168 4.71 -2.72 -0.32
CA PHE A 168 4.57 -1.38 0.22
C PHE A 168 3.88 -1.43 1.58
N GLN A 169 4.39 -0.64 2.52
CA GLN A 169 3.69 -0.33 3.75
C GLN A 169 3.72 1.17 4.00
N LEU A 170 2.55 1.78 4.07
CA LEU A 170 2.38 3.21 4.31
C LEU A 170 3.27 4.12 3.43
N GLY A 171 3.46 3.70 2.17
CA GLY A 171 4.25 4.43 1.18
C GLY A 171 5.75 4.13 1.15
N THR A 172 6.25 3.32 2.08
CA THR A 172 7.63 2.81 2.07
C THR A 172 7.69 1.48 1.33
N PHE A 173 8.64 1.35 0.41
CA PHE A 173 8.89 0.10 -0.30
C PHE A 173 9.86 -0.79 0.48
N TYR A 174 9.53 -2.05 0.64
CA TYR A 174 10.37 -3.06 1.29
C TYR A 174 10.81 -4.09 0.26
N TRP A 175 12.13 -4.28 0.13
CA TRP A 175 12.75 -5.25 -0.75
C TRP A 175 13.54 -6.28 0.05
N SER A 176 12.99 -7.50 0.15
CA SER A 176 13.52 -8.61 0.98
C SER A 176 13.71 -8.26 2.46
N GLU A 177 13.00 -7.24 2.92
CA GLU A 177 12.93 -6.82 4.31
C GLU A 177 11.47 -6.78 4.76
N LYS A 178 11.29 -6.73 6.06
CA LYS A 178 9.97 -6.60 6.68
C LYS A 178 9.93 -5.32 7.51
N PRO A 179 8.77 -4.68 7.57
CA PRO A 179 8.58 -3.59 8.52
C PRO A 179 8.87 -4.05 9.95
N GLU A 180 9.49 -3.19 10.74
CA GLU A 180 9.69 -3.47 12.15
C GLU A 180 8.35 -3.50 12.88
N GLN A 181 8.07 -4.60 13.57
CA GLN A 181 6.94 -4.68 14.48
C GLN A 181 7.37 -4.22 15.87
N SER A 182 6.98 -3.02 16.23
CA SER A 182 7.31 -2.43 17.53
C SER A 182 6.35 -2.82 18.65
N GLU A 183 5.16 -3.29 18.33
CA GLU A 183 4.12 -3.58 19.33
C GLU A 183 3.48 -4.97 19.11
N MET A 184 3.13 -5.62 20.22
CA MET A 184 2.39 -6.88 20.21
C MET A 184 0.93 -6.59 20.56
N TYR A 185 0.01 -6.98 19.68
CA TYR A 185 -1.42 -6.87 19.91
C TYR A 185 -1.95 -8.14 20.58
N VAL A 186 -2.70 -7.96 21.65
CA VAL A 186 -3.40 -9.05 22.33
C VAL A 186 -4.87 -9.03 21.88
N LEU A 187 -5.30 -10.12 21.27
CA LEU A 187 -6.68 -10.31 20.83
C LEU A 187 -7.42 -11.20 21.82
N GLU A 188 -8.52 -10.69 22.38
CA GLU A 188 -9.28 -11.36 23.45
C GLU A 188 -10.77 -11.34 23.16
N TYR A 189 -11.45 -12.47 23.44
CA TYR A 189 -12.90 -12.55 23.39
C TYR A 189 -13.54 -11.62 24.43
N GLY A 190 -14.60 -10.96 24.03
CA GLY A 190 -15.31 -10.00 24.87
C GLY A 190 -14.66 -8.61 24.93
N ASN A 191 -13.51 -8.45 24.32
CA ASN A 191 -12.76 -7.18 24.28
C ASN A 191 -12.70 -6.63 22.85
N ASN A 192 -11.95 -7.29 21.97
CA ASN A 192 -11.70 -6.81 20.62
C ASN A 192 -11.95 -7.87 19.54
N ILE A 193 -12.24 -9.12 19.90
CA ILE A 193 -12.68 -10.16 18.97
C ILE A 193 -14.20 -10.10 18.83
N ILE A 194 -14.68 -9.88 17.61
CA ILE A 194 -16.11 -9.95 17.24
C ILE A 194 -16.46 -11.39 16.91
N SER A 195 -15.68 -12.03 16.04
CA SER A 195 -15.87 -13.43 15.67
C SER A 195 -14.57 -14.13 15.33
N LEU A 196 -14.53 -15.45 15.60
CA LEU A 196 -13.43 -16.32 15.19
C LEU A 196 -14.04 -17.62 14.66
N THR A 197 -13.86 -17.88 13.38
CA THR A 197 -14.38 -19.07 12.71
C THR A 197 -13.28 -19.81 12.00
N ARG A 198 -13.50 -21.10 11.70
CA ARG A 198 -12.56 -21.91 10.94
C ARG A 198 -13.25 -22.43 9.69
N GLU A 199 -12.76 -22.02 8.53
CA GLU A 199 -13.28 -22.43 7.24
C GLU A 199 -12.15 -23.02 6.38
N ARG A 200 -12.34 -24.21 5.82
CA ARG A 200 -11.40 -24.87 4.91
C ARG A 200 -9.95 -24.94 5.43
N GLY A 201 -9.79 -25.09 6.75
CA GLY A 201 -8.47 -25.17 7.39
C GLY A 201 -7.83 -23.83 7.74
N LEU A 202 -8.43 -22.71 7.34
CA LEU A 202 -7.99 -21.35 7.66
C LEU A 202 -8.82 -20.77 8.81
N TRP A 203 -8.18 -20.00 9.66
CA TRP A 203 -8.86 -19.21 10.69
C TRP A 203 -9.27 -17.86 10.11
N LYS A 204 -10.56 -17.53 10.28
CA LYS A 204 -11.10 -16.21 9.98
C LYS A 204 -11.38 -15.51 11.30
N LEU A 205 -10.66 -14.44 11.55
CA LEU A 205 -10.80 -13.58 12.72
C LEU A 205 -11.42 -12.26 12.31
N GLU A 206 -12.46 -11.84 13.01
CA GLU A 206 -13.08 -10.53 12.89
C GLU A 206 -12.90 -9.79 14.20
N THR A 207 -12.33 -8.59 14.13
CA THR A 207 -12.04 -7.75 15.29
C THR A 207 -12.66 -6.38 15.11
N VAL A 208 -12.76 -5.61 16.20
CA VAL A 208 -12.93 -4.17 16.08
C VAL A 208 -11.76 -3.61 15.27
N ALA A 209 -11.97 -2.47 14.61
CA ALA A 209 -10.91 -1.88 13.79
C ALA A 209 -9.70 -1.51 14.67
N LEU A 210 -8.53 -1.99 14.30
CA LEU A 210 -7.25 -1.77 14.97
C LEU A 210 -6.32 -1.01 14.03
N PRO A 211 -6.26 0.33 14.14
CA PRO A 211 -5.50 1.18 13.18
C PRO A 211 -4.01 0.88 13.14
N ASP A 212 -3.45 0.38 14.24
CA ASP A 212 -2.03 0.07 14.37
C ASP A 212 -1.67 -1.32 13.84
N LEU A 213 -2.66 -2.14 13.46
CA LEU A 213 -2.42 -3.48 12.94
C LEU A 213 -2.11 -3.40 11.45
N HIS A 214 -0.82 -3.50 11.11
CA HIS A 214 -0.31 -3.52 9.75
C HIS A 214 0.23 -4.91 9.39
N HIS A 215 0.22 -5.24 8.11
CA HIS A 215 0.79 -6.48 7.57
C HIS A 215 2.27 -6.35 7.27
#